data_724011a3940e17becdbb4e4f04487f54
#
_entry.id   724011a3940e17becdbb4e4f04487f54
#
_cell.length_a   1.000
_cell.length_b   1.000
_cell.length_c   1.000
_cell.angle_alpha   90.00
_cell.angle_beta   90.00
_cell.angle_gamma   90.00
#
_symmetry.space_group_name_H-M   'P 1'
#
loop_
_entity.id
_entity.type
_entity.pdbx_description
1 polymer ?
#
loop_
_entity_poly.entity_id
_entity_poly.type
_entity_poly.pdbx_seq_one_letter_code
_entity_poly.pdbx_strand_id
1 'polypeptide(L)'
;NINRIFAGKIINLTGKMEKTRSNTFILEKEIVWEPAGEGVVRQIMGYDGQVMLVKVKFEQGAVGTPHTHYHTQTTYVASGKFEFTVNGEKQIVETGDGVYIEPDAVHGCVCLEAGILIDCFSPMRADFLKR
;
A
#
# COMPACT_ATOMS: atom_id res chain seq x y z
N ASN A 1 13.50 -18.78 -11.05
CA ASN A 1 12.23 -18.20 -11.36
C ASN A 1 12.15 -17.76 -12.81
N ILE A 2 11.13 -18.23 -13.52
CA ILE A 2 11.13 -18.23 -14.98
C ILE A 2 10.08 -17.29 -15.55
N ASN A 3 10.01 -16.09 -15.02
CA ASN A 3 9.12 -15.09 -15.57
C ASN A 3 9.81 -14.34 -16.71
N ARG A 4 9.05 -14.04 -17.76
CA ARG A 4 9.51 -13.26 -18.90
C ARG A 4 8.79 -11.93 -18.91
N ILE A 5 9.53 -10.87 -19.24
CA ILE A 5 8.99 -9.50 -19.25
C ILE A 5 8.73 -9.05 -20.68
N PHE A 6 7.50 -8.55 -20.92
CA PHE A 6 7.09 -8.00 -22.21
C PHE A 6 6.32 -6.71 -21.98
N ALA A 7 6.81 -5.60 -22.53
CA ALA A 7 6.12 -4.29 -22.49
C ALA A 7 5.57 -3.94 -21.09
N GLY A 8 6.39 -4.11 -20.05
CA GLY A 8 5.98 -3.81 -18.68
C GLY A 8 5.06 -4.85 -18.03
N LYS A 9 4.97 -6.04 -18.58
CA LYS A 9 4.20 -7.16 -18.04
C LYS A 9 5.07 -8.40 -17.90
N ILE A 10 4.68 -9.25 -16.95
CA ILE A 10 5.33 -10.56 -16.74
C ILE A 10 4.38 -11.66 -17.17
N ILE A 11 4.89 -12.68 -17.83
CA ILE A 11 4.17 -13.95 -18.02
C ILE A 11 4.58 -14.87 -16.88
N ASN A 12 3.62 -15.23 -16.02
CA ASN A 12 3.88 -16.15 -14.92
C ASN A 12 3.89 -17.60 -15.39
N LEU A 13 4.13 -18.53 -14.45
CA LEU A 13 4.26 -19.96 -14.76
C LEU A 13 2.97 -20.58 -15.32
N THR A 14 1.82 -19.95 -15.16
CA THR A 14 0.55 -20.43 -15.70
C THR A 14 0.22 -19.82 -17.07
N GLY A 15 1.13 -19.02 -17.63
CA GLY A 15 0.92 -18.34 -18.91
C GLY A 15 0.10 -17.05 -18.81
N LYS A 16 -0.25 -16.61 -17.60
CA LYS A 16 -1.01 -15.39 -17.42
C LYS A 16 -0.09 -14.17 -17.46
N MET A 17 -0.60 -13.08 -18.04
CA MET A 17 0.09 -11.79 -18.03
C MET A 17 -0.19 -11.06 -16.73
N GLU A 18 0.85 -10.56 -16.09
CA GLU A 18 0.75 -9.70 -14.90
C GLU A 18 1.47 -8.40 -15.18
N LYS A 19 0.92 -7.29 -14.68
CA LYS A 19 1.54 -5.98 -14.84
C LYS A 19 2.79 -5.88 -13.98
N THR A 20 3.89 -5.35 -14.56
CA THR A 20 5.14 -5.08 -13.84
C THR A 20 5.40 -3.61 -13.62
N ARG A 21 4.58 -2.75 -14.20
CA ARG A 21 4.67 -1.30 -14.01
C ARG A 21 3.35 -0.62 -14.36
N SER A 22 3.14 0.54 -13.75
CA SER A 22 1.99 1.38 -14.04
C SER A 22 2.21 2.21 -15.30
N ASN A 23 1.17 2.95 -15.71
CA ASN A 23 1.33 4.04 -16.67
C ASN A 23 2.20 5.14 -16.05
N THR A 24 2.75 6.01 -16.91
CA THR A 24 3.55 7.14 -16.44
C THR A 24 2.70 8.16 -15.68
N PHE A 25 1.53 8.48 -16.20
CA PHE A 25 0.62 9.42 -15.56
C PHE A 25 -0.53 8.66 -14.91
N ILE A 26 -0.77 8.94 -13.64
CA ILE A 26 -1.78 8.26 -12.83
C ILE A 26 -2.81 9.31 -12.44
N LEU A 27 -3.96 9.30 -13.10
CA LEU A 27 -5.03 10.27 -12.85
C LEU A 27 -6.04 9.64 -11.90
N GLU A 28 -6.27 10.26 -10.76
CA GLU A 28 -7.13 9.69 -9.71
C GLU A 28 -8.49 9.24 -10.26
N LYS A 29 -9.09 10.03 -11.13
CA LYS A 29 -10.42 9.73 -11.68
C LYS A 29 -10.46 8.45 -12.53
N GLU A 30 -9.29 7.96 -12.96
CA GLU A 30 -9.18 6.77 -13.78
C GLU A 30 -8.77 5.53 -13.00
N ILE A 31 -8.45 5.70 -11.71
CA ILE A 31 -7.97 4.61 -10.86
C ILE A 31 -9.10 4.13 -9.96
N VAL A 32 -9.34 2.83 -10.00
CA VAL A 32 -10.37 2.21 -9.18
C VAL A 32 -9.97 2.24 -7.69
N TRP A 33 -10.92 2.61 -6.84
CA TRP A 33 -10.81 2.35 -5.42
C TRP A 33 -11.20 0.89 -5.19
N GLU A 34 -10.29 0.10 -4.65
CA GLU A 34 -10.55 -1.31 -4.37
C GLU A 34 -10.64 -1.57 -2.87
N PRO A 35 -11.44 -2.56 -2.44
CA PRO A 35 -11.53 -2.89 -1.02
C PRO A 35 -10.18 -3.31 -0.46
N ALA A 36 -9.86 -2.84 0.75
CA ALA A 36 -8.62 -3.17 1.45
C ALA A 36 -8.87 -3.50 2.92
N GLY A 37 -10.12 -3.81 3.28
CA GLY A 37 -10.57 -4.11 4.62
C GLY A 37 -11.89 -3.43 4.91
N GLU A 38 -12.50 -3.74 6.05
CA GLU A 38 -13.75 -3.10 6.45
C GLU A 38 -13.50 -1.61 6.73
N GLY A 39 -14.18 -0.73 6.01
CA GLY A 39 -14.00 0.71 6.12
C GLY A 39 -12.71 1.23 5.50
N VAL A 40 -12.04 0.42 4.68
CA VAL A 40 -10.77 0.78 4.06
C VAL A 40 -10.82 0.49 2.57
N VAL A 41 -10.44 1.47 1.77
CA VAL A 41 -10.28 1.30 0.31
C VAL A 41 -8.92 1.85 -0.10
N ARG A 42 -8.40 1.36 -1.21
CA ARG A 42 -7.09 1.80 -1.71
C ARG A 42 -7.09 2.04 -3.20
N GLN A 43 -6.20 2.92 -3.65
CA GLN A 43 -5.87 3.11 -5.05
C GLN A 43 -4.39 2.81 -5.22
N ILE A 44 -4.07 1.90 -6.14
CA ILE A 44 -2.68 1.65 -6.51
C ILE A 44 -2.28 2.75 -7.48
N MET A 45 -1.24 3.50 -7.12
CA MET A 45 -0.74 4.62 -7.90
C MET A 45 0.44 4.18 -8.77
N GLY A 46 1.49 4.96 -8.84
CA GLY A 46 2.65 4.63 -9.67
C GLY A 46 3.47 3.49 -9.09
N TYR A 47 3.93 2.58 -9.96
CA TYR A 47 4.77 1.47 -9.52
C TYR A 47 5.57 0.86 -10.67
N ASP A 48 6.64 0.19 -10.28
CA ASP A 48 7.35 -0.83 -11.06
C ASP A 48 7.86 -1.88 -10.07
N GLY A 49 8.73 -2.77 -10.50
CA GLY A 49 9.23 -3.83 -9.62
C GLY A 49 9.96 -3.34 -8.36
N GLN A 50 10.47 -2.10 -8.37
CA GLN A 50 11.30 -1.57 -7.28
C GLN A 50 10.51 -0.77 -6.26
N VAL A 51 9.39 -0.18 -6.65
CA VAL A 51 8.63 0.73 -5.77
C VAL A 51 7.16 0.73 -6.16
N MET A 52 6.31 0.95 -5.17
CA MET A 52 4.86 1.12 -5.39
C MET A 52 4.31 2.14 -4.42
N LEU A 53 3.58 3.11 -4.95
CA LEU A 53 2.85 4.08 -4.16
C LEU A 53 1.38 3.67 -4.10
N VAL A 54 0.81 3.67 -2.90
CA VAL A 54 -0.59 3.27 -2.68
C VAL A 54 -1.26 4.33 -1.81
N LYS A 55 -2.43 4.77 -2.23
CA LYS A 55 -3.26 5.67 -1.45
C LYS A 55 -4.31 4.82 -0.73
N VAL A 56 -4.42 4.97 0.60
CA VAL A 56 -5.32 4.17 1.43
C VAL A 56 -6.23 5.10 2.21
N LYS A 57 -7.53 4.96 1.99
CA LYS A 57 -8.55 5.81 2.64
C LYS A 57 -9.27 5.00 3.69
N PHE A 58 -9.33 5.56 4.91
CA PHE A 58 -9.94 4.93 6.08
C PHE A 58 -11.14 5.72 6.55
N GLU A 59 -12.21 5.02 6.87
CA GLU A 59 -13.31 5.57 7.65
C GLU A 59 -12.88 5.65 9.12
N GLN A 60 -13.50 6.55 9.87
CA GLN A 60 -13.26 6.64 11.31
C GLN A 60 -13.57 5.30 11.98
N GLY A 61 -12.68 4.84 12.83
CA GLY A 61 -12.80 3.56 13.54
C GLY A 61 -12.29 2.36 12.76
N ALA A 62 -11.98 2.51 11.48
CA ALA A 62 -11.46 1.40 10.68
C ALA A 62 -10.09 0.97 11.17
N VAL A 63 -9.80 -0.32 11.03
CA VAL A 63 -8.57 -0.94 11.52
C VAL A 63 -7.74 -1.46 10.36
N GLY A 64 -6.47 -1.05 10.33
CA GLY A 64 -5.46 -1.72 9.53
C GLY A 64 -4.95 -2.88 10.34
N THR A 65 -5.40 -4.10 10.03
CA THR A 65 -5.11 -5.29 10.81
C THR A 65 -3.60 -5.53 10.92
N PRO A 66 -3.08 -5.84 12.11
CA PRO A 66 -1.65 -6.13 12.28
C PRO A 66 -1.18 -7.24 11.35
N HIS A 67 -0.08 -7.01 10.66
CA HIS A 67 0.50 -7.95 9.69
C HIS A 67 1.99 -7.66 9.51
N THR A 68 2.64 -8.53 8.76
CA THR A 68 4.04 -8.37 8.38
C THR A 68 4.19 -8.55 6.88
N HIS A 69 5.24 -7.96 6.34
CA HIS A 69 5.68 -8.22 4.97
C HIS A 69 7.17 -7.90 4.85
N TYR A 70 7.85 -8.53 3.92
CA TYR A 70 9.30 -8.33 3.74
C TYR A 70 9.65 -6.98 3.12
N HIS A 71 8.67 -6.26 2.60
CA HIS A 71 8.86 -4.96 1.96
C HIS A 71 9.28 -3.90 2.98
N THR A 72 10.12 -2.99 2.53
CA THR A 72 10.30 -1.72 3.24
C THR A 72 9.08 -0.85 2.96
N GLN A 73 8.57 -0.21 3.99
CA GLN A 73 7.42 0.68 3.85
C GLN A 73 7.70 2.01 4.51
N THR A 74 7.33 3.09 3.84
CA THR A 74 7.25 4.39 4.48
C THR A 74 5.87 4.98 4.18
N THR A 75 5.24 5.55 5.19
CA THR A 75 3.87 6.03 5.14
C THR A 75 3.82 7.50 5.49
N TYR A 76 3.10 8.28 4.70
CA TYR A 76 2.82 9.69 4.97
C TYR A 76 1.34 9.86 5.27
N VAL A 77 1.02 10.58 6.35
CA VAL A 77 -0.37 10.89 6.70
C VAL A 77 -0.82 12.12 5.92
N ALA A 78 -1.57 11.90 4.86
CA ALA A 78 -2.08 13.00 4.03
C ALA A 78 -3.24 13.73 4.69
N SER A 79 -4.07 13.00 5.45
CA SER A 79 -5.17 13.58 6.22
C SER A 79 -5.60 12.62 7.33
N GLY A 80 -6.27 13.16 8.35
CA GLY A 80 -6.82 12.36 9.44
C GLY A 80 -5.84 12.13 10.58
N LYS A 81 -6.21 11.17 11.44
CA LYS A 81 -5.44 10.85 12.64
C LYS A 81 -5.49 9.33 12.85
N PHE A 82 -4.35 8.74 13.18
CA PHE A 82 -4.20 7.29 13.29
C PHE A 82 -3.35 6.95 14.52
N GLU A 83 -3.69 5.84 15.18
CA GLU A 83 -2.79 5.23 16.14
C GLU A 83 -2.10 4.07 15.47
N PHE A 84 -0.80 4.19 15.23
CA PHE A 84 0.02 3.12 14.68
C PHE A 84 0.64 2.30 15.80
N THR A 85 0.77 1.00 15.55
CA THR A 85 1.57 0.11 16.39
C THR A 85 2.58 -0.56 15.48
N VAL A 86 3.86 -0.38 15.77
CA VAL A 86 4.98 -0.97 15.01
C VAL A 86 5.88 -1.68 15.99
N ASN A 87 6.02 -2.99 15.85
CA ASN A 87 6.80 -3.84 16.78
C ASN A 87 6.46 -3.55 18.25
N GLY A 88 5.17 -3.37 18.53
CA GLY A 88 4.66 -3.12 19.88
C GLY A 88 4.72 -1.67 20.36
N GLU A 89 5.38 -0.79 19.62
CA GLU A 89 5.45 0.63 19.97
C GLU A 89 4.24 1.35 19.36
N LYS A 90 3.50 2.08 20.19
CA LYS A 90 2.32 2.83 19.77
C LYS A 90 2.62 4.32 19.68
N GLN A 91 2.09 4.94 18.63
CA GLN A 91 2.21 6.38 18.44
C GLN A 91 0.99 6.89 17.69
N ILE A 92 0.45 8.01 18.15
CA ILE A 92 -0.58 8.74 17.40
C ILE A 92 0.13 9.63 16.39
N VAL A 93 -0.29 9.54 15.14
CA VAL A 93 0.21 10.36 14.04
C VAL A 93 -0.97 11.04 13.36
N GLU A 94 -0.73 12.24 12.82
CA GLU A 94 -1.78 13.01 12.15
C GLU A 94 -1.23 13.69 10.89
N THR A 95 -2.06 14.42 10.19
CA THR A 95 -1.71 15.08 8.92
C THR A 95 -0.32 15.69 8.97
N GLY A 96 0.53 15.30 8.02
CA GLY A 96 1.90 15.77 7.90
C GLY A 96 2.95 14.85 8.51
N ASP A 97 2.53 13.91 9.36
CA ASP A 97 3.45 12.98 10.02
C ASP A 97 3.79 11.81 9.11
N GLY A 98 4.87 11.12 9.44
CA GLY A 98 5.32 9.93 8.71
C GLY A 98 5.58 8.76 9.64
N VAL A 99 5.53 7.55 9.06
CA VAL A 99 5.87 6.30 9.77
C VAL A 99 6.80 5.50 8.88
N TYR A 100 7.95 5.14 9.41
CA TYR A 100 8.85 4.19 8.75
C TYR A 100 8.64 2.81 9.35
N ILE A 101 8.50 1.82 8.47
CA ILE A 101 8.28 0.42 8.86
C ILE A 101 9.35 -0.43 8.18
N GLU A 102 10.26 -0.96 9.00
CA GLU A 102 11.33 -1.81 8.48
C GLU A 102 10.78 -3.16 7.99
N PRO A 103 11.53 -3.88 7.14
CA PRO A 103 11.11 -5.21 6.69
C PRO A 103 10.75 -6.12 7.86
N ASP A 104 9.65 -6.85 7.69
CA ASP A 104 9.14 -7.85 8.64
C ASP A 104 8.66 -7.33 9.99
N ALA A 105 8.64 -6.02 10.21
CA ALA A 105 8.08 -5.45 11.43
C ALA A 105 6.56 -5.71 11.48
N VAL A 106 6.07 -6.18 12.63
CA VAL A 106 4.63 -6.33 12.85
C VAL A 106 4.03 -4.93 13.00
N HIS A 107 3.07 -4.59 12.17
CA HIS A 107 2.48 -3.25 12.20
C HIS A 107 1.01 -3.27 11.85
N GLY A 108 0.30 -2.28 12.37
CA GLY A 108 -1.10 -2.03 12.09
C GLY A 108 -1.48 -0.65 12.59
N CYS A 109 -2.72 -0.26 12.38
CA CYS A 109 -3.21 1.03 12.84
C CYS A 109 -4.71 1.02 13.10
N VAL A 110 -5.15 2.00 13.88
CA VAL A 110 -6.56 2.31 14.08
C VAL A 110 -6.78 3.74 13.61
N CYS A 111 -7.78 3.94 12.77
CA CYS A 111 -8.15 5.27 12.29
C CYS A 111 -8.98 6.00 13.35
N LEU A 112 -8.43 7.04 13.96
CA LEU A 112 -9.11 7.83 14.98
C LEU A 112 -9.97 8.91 14.37
N GLU A 113 -9.52 9.53 13.28
CA GLU A 113 -10.29 10.49 12.47
C GLU A 113 -10.09 10.10 11.01
N ALA A 114 -11.19 10.00 10.27
CA ALA A 114 -11.18 9.58 8.87
C ALA A 114 -10.10 10.30 8.08
N GLY A 115 -9.38 9.57 7.26
CA GLY A 115 -8.27 10.17 6.54
C GLY A 115 -7.64 9.26 5.50
N ILE A 116 -6.52 9.74 4.97
CA ILE A 116 -5.79 9.09 3.87
C ILE A 116 -4.33 8.92 4.26
N LEU A 117 -3.84 7.70 4.10
CA LEU A 117 -2.43 7.37 4.19
C LEU A 117 -1.88 7.20 2.78
N ILE A 118 -0.65 7.64 2.58
CA ILE A 118 0.11 7.39 1.35
C ILE A 118 1.21 6.41 1.72
N ASP A 119 1.10 5.17 1.24
CA ASP A 119 2.08 4.11 1.51
C ASP A 119 3.03 3.98 0.33
N CYS A 120 4.32 3.94 0.62
CA CYS A 120 5.35 3.65 -0.38
C CYS A 120 6.04 2.35 0.00
N PHE A 121 6.02 1.37 -0.91
CA PHE A 121 6.60 0.05 -0.69
C PHE A 121 7.80 -0.17 -1.62
N SER A 122 8.82 -0.82 -1.11
CA SER A 122 9.95 -1.30 -1.91
C SER A 122 10.34 -2.71 -1.46
N PRO A 123 10.33 -3.69 -2.37
CA PRO A 123 9.80 -3.64 -3.74
C PRO A 123 8.28 -3.49 -3.78
N MET A 124 7.70 -3.56 -4.97
CA MET A 124 6.26 -3.46 -5.12
C MET A 124 5.52 -4.57 -4.38
N ARG A 125 4.31 -4.30 -3.95
CA ARG A 125 3.40 -5.30 -3.38
C ARG A 125 2.77 -6.07 -4.55
N ALA A 126 3.45 -7.11 -5.01
CA ALA A 126 2.97 -7.94 -6.11
C ALA A 126 1.61 -8.58 -5.79
N ASP A 127 1.36 -8.87 -4.52
CA ASP A 127 0.09 -9.42 -4.05
C ASP A 127 -1.09 -8.48 -4.30
N PHE A 128 -0.86 -7.15 -4.35
CA PHE A 128 -1.91 -6.18 -4.67
C PHE A 128 -2.33 -6.23 -6.15
N LEU A 129 -1.48 -6.74 -7.02
CA LEU A 129 -1.72 -6.78 -8.46
C LEU A 129 -2.39 -8.08 -8.92
N LYS A 130 -2.51 -9.07 -8.06
CA LYS A 130 -3.19 -10.32 -8.38
C LYS A 130 -4.69 -10.11 -8.28
N ARG A 131 -5.36 -10.42 -9.38
CA ARG A 131 -6.81 -10.28 -9.50
C ARG A 131 -7.46 -11.64 -9.74
#